data_fab0aa0c9a3c5c95c167469670e5b4b3
#
_entry.id   fab0aa0c9a3c5c95c167469670e5b4b3
#
_cell.length_a   1.000
_cell.length_b   1.000
_cell.length_c   1.000
_cell.angle_alpha   90.00
_cell.angle_beta   90.00
_cell.angle_gamma   90.00
#
_symmetry.space_group_name_H-M   'P 1'
#
loop_
_entity.id
_entity.type
_entity.pdbx_description
1 polymer ?
#
loop_
_entity_poly.entity_id
_entity_poly.type
_entity_poly.pdbx_seq_one_letter_code
_entity_poly.pdbx_strand_id
1 'polypeptide(L)'
;TDYLNQKQKILDTGVTVYELMNEHAVHTKAVLIDDDISIVGSYNLDIRSTYLDTELMLVIESPELNEQIRAIEAAYMEKSKEVQPDGQETEGSLYKEKTLGKKKQIFYSVLRILVRPFRHLL
;
A
#
# COMPACT_ATOMS: atom_id res chain seq x y z
N THR A 1 -2.99 -9.54 -3.07
CA THR A 1 -4.15 -10.43 -2.73
C THR A 1 -4.53 -10.34 -1.26
N ASP A 2 -3.57 -10.27 -0.35
CA ASP A 2 -3.87 -10.15 1.08
C ASP A 2 -4.51 -8.80 1.43
N TYR A 3 -4.01 -7.70 0.88
CA TYR A 3 -4.60 -6.38 1.03
C TYR A 3 -6.12 -6.38 0.74
N LEU A 4 -6.56 -6.94 -0.38
CA LEU A 4 -7.99 -6.97 -0.73
C LEU A 4 -8.85 -7.72 0.31
N ASN A 5 -8.27 -8.70 1.01
CA ASN A 5 -8.95 -9.39 2.10
C ASN A 5 -8.98 -8.60 3.41
N GLN A 6 -8.08 -7.62 3.57
CA GLN A 6 -7.94 -6.80 4.76
C GLN A 6 -8.46 -5.36 4.56
N LYS A 7 -8.75 -4.96 3.32
CA LYS A 7 -9.12 -3.57 2.98
C LYS A 7 -10.14 -2.99 3.97
N GLN A 8 -11.24 -3.71 4.22
CA GLN A 8 -12.26 -3.21 5.14
C GLN A 8 -11.72 -3.01 6.56
N LYS A 9 -10.93 -3.95 7.07
CA LYS A 9 -10.34 -3.83 8.42
C LYS A 9 -9.36 -2.67 8.53
N ILE A 10 -8.63 -2.37 7.43
CA ILE A 10 -7.73 -1.20 7.38
C ILE A 10 -8.55 0.08 7.41
N LEU A 11 -9.60 0.18 6.60
CA LEU A 11 -10.50 1.35 6.59
C LEU A 11 -11.21 1.55 7.94
N ASP A 12 -11.59 0.48 8.62
CA ASP A 12 -12.22 0.51 9.95
C ASP A 12 -11.30 1.12 11.03
N THR A 13 -9.99 1.23 10.78
CA THR A 13 -9.06 1.96 11.66
C THR A 13 -9.12 3.48 11.49
N GLY A 14 -9.89 3.99 10.53
CA GLY A 14 -10.04 5.42 10.26
C GLY A 14 -8.98 6.02 9.34
N VAL A 15 -8.17 5.19 8.67
CA VAL A 15 -7.13 5.66 7.74
C VAL A 15 -7.66 5.81 6.32
N THR A 16 -7.17 6.81 5.59
CA THR A 16 -7.35 6.92 4.15
C THR A 16 -6.33 6.06 3.42
N VAL A 17 -6.74 5.33 2.42
CA VAL A 17 -5.88 4.44 1.63
C VAL A 17 -5.75 4.96 0.21
N TYR A 18 -4.54 5.00 -0.32
CA TYR A 18 -4.27 5.33 -1.71
C TYR A 18 -3.89 4.06 -2.49
N GLU A 19 -4.80 3.59 -3.33
CA GLU A 19 -4.61 2.41 -4.18
C GLU A 19 -3.89 2.81 -5.47
N LEU A 20 -2.56 2.67 -5.49
CA LEU A 20 -1.75 3.04 -6.64
C LEU A 20 -1.94 2.06 -7.80
N MET A 21 -2.27 2.60 -8.96
CA MET A 21 -2.33 1.88 -10.23
C MET A 21 -1.15 2.29 -11.12
N ASN A 22 -0.09 1.50 -11.10
CA ASN A 22 1.12 1.75 -11.88
C ASN A 22 1.46 0.55 -12.77
N GLU A 23 2.28 0.76 -13.79
CA GLU A 23 2.78 -0.31 -14.68
C GLU A 23 3.77 -1.22 -13.97
N HIS A 24 4.56 -0.67 -13.07
CA HIS A 24 5.56 -1.37 -12.28
C HIS A 24 5.13 -1.43 -10.80
N ALA A 25 5.48 -2.52 -10.13
CA ALA A 25 5.27 -2.64 -8.70
C ALA A 25 6.14 -1.63 -7.94
N VAL A 26 5.54 -0.92 -6.98
CA VAL A 26 6.26 -0.10 -6.02
C VAL A 26 6.64 -0.97 -4.83
N HIS A 27 7.90 -0.90 -4.42
CA HIS A 27 8.43 -1.69 -3.31
C HIS A 27 9.02 -0.81 -2.19
N THR A 28 8.70 0.47 -2.20
CA THR A 28 9.12 1.43 -1.17
C THR A 28 8.41 1.14 0.15
N LYS A 29 9.15 1.19 1.25
CA LYS A 29 8.63 1.18 2.60
C LYS A 29 9.17 2.41 3.30
N ALA A 30 8.33 3.40 3.45
CA ALA A 30 8.64 4.64 4.12
C ALA A 30 7.47 5.05 5.02
N VAL A 31 7.80 5.66 6.15
CA VAL A 31 6.85 6.33 7.04
C VAL A 31 7.38 7.72 7.29
N LEU A 32 6.55 8.73 7.09
CA LEU A 32 6.86 10.11 7.39
C LEU A 32 6.10 10.53 8.65
N ILE A 33 6.81 11.13 9.58
CA ILE A 33 6.24 11.66 10.83
C ILE A 33 6.57 13.14 10.85
N ASP A 34 5.54 13.95 10.98
CA ASP A 34 5.63 15.40 10.92
C ASP A 34 6.42 15.86 9.67
N ASP A 35 7.26 16.88 9.78
CA ASP A 35 7.97 17.47 8.65
C ASP A 35 9.47 17.15 8.65
N ASP A 36 9.96 16.32 9.59
CA ASP A 36 11.39 16.13 9.82
C ASP A 36 11.84 14.67 9.97
N ILE A 37 10.95 13.76 10.38
CA ILE A 37 11.31 12.36 10.62
C ILE A 37 10.87 11.49 9.44
N SER A 38 11.81 10.71 8.92
CA SER A 38 11.58 9.69 7.90
C SER A 38 12.06 8.33 8.40
N ILE A 39 11.23 7.31 8.29
CA ILE A 39 11.58 5.93 8.60
C ILE A 39 11.55 5.16 7.29
N VAL A 40 12.68 4.57 6.90
CA VAL A 40 12.79 3.83 5.64
C VAL A 40 13.47 2.49 5.87
N GLY A 41 13.07 1.46 5.13
CA GLY A 41 13.69 0.16 5.31
C GLY A 41 13.04 -0.98 4.55
N SER A 42 13.17 -2.19 5.08
CA SER A 42 12.69 -3.42 4.45
C SER A 42 11.32 -3.87 4.96
N TYR A 43 10.84 -3.36 6.10
CA TYR A 43 9.61 -3.81 6.75
C TYR A 43 8.37 -3.56 5.89
N ASN A 44 7.63 -4.61 5.59
CA ASN A 44 6.29 -4.52 5.01
C ASN A 44 5.23 -4.55 6.12
N LEU A 45 4.10 -3.88 5.89
CA LEU A 45 2.97 -3.94 6.81
C LEU A 45 2.18 -5.25 6.59
N ASP A 46 2.83 -6.38 6.85
CA ASP A 46 2.26 -7.71 6.71
C ASP A 46 2.68 -8.65 7.87
N ILE A 47 2.04 -9.81 7.94
CA ILE A 47 2.26 -10.80 9.00
C ILE A 47 3.68 -11.37 8.95
N ARG A 48 4.23 -11.53 7.76
CA ARG A 48 5.54 -12.14 7.56
C ARG A 48 6.64 -11.22 8.08
N SER A 49 6.65 -9.96 7.65
CA SER A 49 7.61 -8.96 8.17
C SER A 49 7.46 -8.73 9.67
N THR A 50 6.23 -8.86 10.19
CA THR A 50 5.96 -8.62 11.62
C THR A 50 6.46 -9.76 12.52
N TYR A 51 6.38 -11.02 12.08
CA TYR A 51 6.57 -12.18 12.97
C TYR A 51 7.61 -13.19 12.51
N LEU A 52 8.01 -13.18 11.24
CA LEU A 52 8.84 -14.24 10.66
C LEU A 52 10.17 -13.76 10.09
N ASP A 53 10.20 -12.58 9.49
CA ASP A 53 11.40 -12.06 8.82
C ASP A 53 12.20 -11.12 9.75
N THR A 54 13.50 -11.03 9.51
CA THR A 54 14.35 -10.02 10.14
C THR A 54 14.33 -8.77 9.26
N GLU A 55 13.92 -7.65 9.82
CA GLU A 55 13.78 -6.40 9.12
C GLU A 55 14.76 -5.34 9.63
N LEU A 56 15.18 -4.46 8.74
CA LEU A 56 15.99 -3.29 9.06
C LEU A 56 15.25 -2.02 8.73
N MET A 57 15.14 -1.13 9.70
CA MET A 57 14.55 0.20 9.53
C MET A 57 15.54 1.28 10.00
N LEU A 58 15.68 2.32 9.20
CA LEU A 58 16.44 3.52 9.53
C LEU A 58 15.49 4.63 9.91
N VAL A 59 15.74 5.26 11.06
CA VAL A 59 15.04 6.48 11.48
C VAL A 59 15.99 7.65 11.21
N ILE A 60 15.55 8.60 10.40
CA ILE A 60 16.36 9.71 9.91
C ILE A 60 15.63 11.00 10.25
N GLU A 61 16.28 11.89 11.00
CA GLU A 61 15.82 13.24 11.27
C GLU A 61 16.45 14.17 10.23
N SER A 62 15.69 14.54 9.22
CA SER A 62 16.09 15.47 8.15
C SER A 62 14.85 16.03 7.44
N PRO A 63 14.55 17.32 7.61
CA PRO A 63 13.47 17.98 6.89
C PRO A 63 13.62 17.87 5.36
N GLU A 64 14.86 18.00 4.85
CA GLU A 64 15.12 17.93 3.40
C GLU A 64 14.79 16.54 2.82
N LEU A 65 15.16 15.48 3.54
CA LEU A 65 14.85 14.12 3.10
C LEU A 65 13.33 13.85 3.20
N ASN A 66 12.70 14.31 4.30
CA ASN A 66 11.26 14.18 4.51
C ASN A 66 10.49 14.85 3.37
N GLU A 67 10.84 16.08 2.99
CA GLU A 67 10.23 16.81 1.88
C GLU A 67 10.40 16.07 0.54
N GLN A 68 11.59 15.52 0.26
CA GLN A 68 11.83 14.74 -0.98
C GLN A 68 10.98 13.49 -1.05
N ILE A 69 10.87 12.72 0.04
CA ILE A 69 10.03 11.50 0.09
C ILE A 69 8.57 11.90 -0.04
N ARG A 70 8.11 12.93 0.64
CA ARG A 70 6.74 13.46 0.57
C ARG A 70 6.35 13.86 -0.85
N ALA A 71 7.26 14.49 -1.59
CA ALA A 71 7.04 14.83 -2.99
C ALA A 71 6.86 13.58 -3.88
N ILE A 72 7.62 12.52 -3.62
CA ILE A 72 7.46 11.23 -4.32
C ILE A 72 6.12 10.58 -3.99
N GLU A 73 5.73 10.58 -2.71
CA GLU A 73 4.44 10.03 -2.27
C GLU A 73 3.27 10.81 -2.86
N ALA A 74 3.35 12.14 -2.89
CA ALA A 74 2.33 12.98 -3.55
C ALA A 74 2.15 12.63 -5.03
N ALA A 75 3.25 12.39 -5.76
CA ALA A 75 3.20 11.96 -7.15
C ALA A 75 2.59 10.55 -7.33
N TYR A 76 2.70 9.67 -6.33
CA TYR A 76 1.98 8.40 -6.32
C TYR A 76 0.50 8.58 -6.02
N MET A 77 0.12 9.48 -5.10
CA MET A 77 -1.28 9.79 -4.78
C MET A 77 -2.04 10.30 -6.00
N GLU A 78 -1.41 11.13 -6.86
CA GLU A 78 -2.02 11.59 -8.11
C GLU A 78 -2.38 10.44 -9.08
N LYS A 79 -1.66 9.32 -9.02
CA LYS A 79 -1.89 8.11 -9.84
C LYS A 79 -2.73 7.07 -9.12
N SER A 80 -3.19 7.37 -7.92
CA SER A 80 -3.91 6.46 -7.05
C SER A 80 -5.40 6.75 -7.06
N LYS A 81 -6.16 5.74 -6.64
CA LYS A 81 -7.53 5.93 -6.18
C LYS A 81 -7.49 6.09 -4.67
N GLU A 82 -7.96 7.21 -4.18
CA GLU A 82 -8.13 7.49 -2.77
C GLU A 82 -9.40 6.79 -2.27
N VAL A 83 -9.29 6.08 -1.15
CA VAL A 83 -10.39 5.39 -0.50
C VAL A 83 -10.49 5.89 0.94
N GLN A 84 -11.58 6.55 1.25
CA GLN A 84 -11.86 7.08 2.57
C GLN A 84 -12.36 5.99 3.54
N PRO A 85 -12.27 6.19 4.86
CA PRO A 85 -12.78 5.26 5.86
C PRO A 85 -14.26 4.90 5.70
N ASP A 86 -15.08 5.82 5.20
CA ASP A 86 -16.50 5.63 4.91
C ASP A 86 -16.76 4.88 3.61
N GLY A 87 -15.71 4.50 2.88
CA GLY A 87 -15.78 3.79 1.60
C GLY A 87 -15.97 4.69 0.39
N GLN A 88 -15.99 6.02 0.53
CA GLN A 88 -15.98 6.92 -0.62
C GLN A 88 -14.67 6.79 -1.38
N GLU A 89 -14.76 6.75 -2.71
CA GLU A 89 -13.61 6.62 -3.61
C GLU A 89 -13.49 7.87 -4.49
N THR A 90 -12.27 8.39 -4.60
CA THR A 90 -11.93 9.53 -5.48
C THR A 90 -10.70 9.17 -6.31
N GLU A 91 -10.77 9.40 -7.60
CA GLU A 91 -9.64 9.15 -8.50
C GLU A 91 -8.68 10.34 -8.53
N GLY A 92 -7.38 10.06 -8.41
CA GLY A 92 -6.34 11.07 -8.57
C GLY A 92 -6.28 11.60 -10.01
N SER A 93 -5.69 12.77 -10.19
CA SER A 93 -5.65 13.50 -11.47
C SER A 93 -5.01 12.70 -12.62
N LEU A 94 -4.11 11.78 -12.31
CA LEU A 94 -3.37 10.93 -13.24
C LEU A 94 -3.75 9.44 -13.12
N TYR A 95 -4.83 9.14 -12.38
CA TYR A 95 -5.31 7.76 -12.21
C TYR A 95 -5.73 7.17 -13.56
N LYS A 96 -5.32 5.93 -13.81
CA LYS A 96 -5.76 5.15 -14.98
C LYS A 96 -6.22 3.78 -14.52
N GLU A 97 -7.50 3.51 -14.66
CA GLU A 97 -8.04 2.20 -14.33
C GLU A 97 -7.39 1.11 -15.21
N LYS A 98 -6.82 0.10 -14.57
CA LYS A 98 -6.24 -1.05 -15.24
C LYS A 98 -7.26 -2.18 -15.28
N THR A 99 -8.02 -2.26 -16.37
CA THR A 99 -9.00 -3.34 -16.56
C THR A 99 -8.28 -4.66 -16.82
N LEU A 100 -8.38 -5.57 -15.87
CA LEU A 100 -7.96 -6.96 -16.08
C LEU A 100 -8.97 -7.68 -16.98
N GLY A 101 -8.51 -8.38 -18.01
CA GLY A 101 -9.38 -9.20 -18.85
C GLY A 101 -10.19 -10.21 -18.00
N LYS A 102 -11.45 -10.49 -18.37
CA LYS A 102 -12.40 -11.32 -17.60
C LYS A 102 -11.81 -12.66 -17.11
N LYS A 103 -10.99 -13.33 -17.92
CA LYS A 103 -10.31 -14.59 -17.53
C LYS A 103 -9.33 -14.39 -16.35
N LYS A 104 -8.58 -13.30 -16.34
CA LYS A 104 -7.67 -12.97 -15.24
C LYS A 104 -8.44 -12.58 -13.98
N GLN A 105 -9.54 -11.85 -14.10
CA GLN A 105 -10.39 -11.50 -12.95
C GLN A 105 -10.93 -12.75 -12.25
N ILE A 106 -11.46 -13.73 -13.02
CA ILE A 106 -11.95 -15.00 -12.48
C ILE A 106 -10.81 -15.77 -11.81
N PHE A 107 -9.66 -15.88 -12.48
CA PHE A 107 -8.49 -16.58 -11.93
C PHE A 107 -8.05 -15.98 -10.58
N TYR A 108 -7.91 -14.65 -10.49
CA TYR A 108 -7.52 -13.99 -9.24
C TYR A 108 -8.59 -14.10 -8.15
N SER A 109 -9.87 -14.11 -8.52
CA SER A 109 -10.97 -14.33 -7.55
C SER A 109 -10.93 -15.72 -6.93
N VAL A 110 -10.69 -16.75 -7.73
CA VAL A 110 -10.53 -18.13 -7.25
C VAL A 110 -9.26 -18.27 -6.41
N LEU A 111 -8.13 -17.74 -6.89
CA LEU A 111 -6.85 -17.75 -6.17
C LEU A 111 -6.97 -17.09 -4.81
N ARG A 112 -7.69 -15.97 -4.71
CA ARG A 112 -7.92 -15.26 -3.44
C ARG A 112 -8.62 -16.12 -2.40
N ILE A 113 -9.57 -16.95 -2.82
CA ILE A 113 -10.31 -17.87 -1.93
C ILE A 113 -9.39 -19.02 -1.49
N LEU A 114 -8.63 -19.61 -2.42
CA LEU A 114 -7.74 -20.73 -2.15
C LEU A 114 -6.55 -20.38 -1.24
N VAL A 115 -6.06 -19.14 -1.32
CA VAL A 115 -4.90 -18.68 -0.54
C VAL A 115 -5.28 -18.28 0.89
N ARG A 116 -6.56 -18.05 1.18
CA ARG A 116 -7.03 -17.65 2.51
C ARG A 116 -6.51 -18.49 3.68
N PRO A 117 -6.56 -19.84 3.64
CA PRO A 117 -6.05 -20.67 4.74
C PRO A 117 -4.52 -20.66 4.88
N PHE A 118 -3.79 -20.30 3.83
CA PHE A 118 -2.32 -20.27 3.79
C PHE A 118 -1.73 -18.89 4.04
N ARG A 119 -2.54 -17.98 4.53
CA ARG A 119 -2.19 -16.57 4.71
C ARG A 119 -0.97 -16.34 5.61
N HIS A 120 -0.72 -17.24 6.55
CA HIS A 120 0.45 -17.19 7.43
C HIS A 120 1.78 -17.51 6.73
N LEU A 121 1.72 -17.95 5.46
CA LEU A 121 2.90 -18.26 4.64
C LEU A 121 3.19 -17.17 3.59
N LEU A 122 2.34 -16.17 3.49
CA LEU A 122 2.43 -15.05 2.54
C LEU A 122 2.77 -13.76 3.27
#